data_c013bc0f0e1ccbab9d0a42ba9388e00e
#
_entry.id   c013bc0f0e1ccbab9d0a42ba9388e00e
#
_cell.length_a   1.000
_cell.length_b   1.000
_cell.length_c   1.000
_cell.angle_alpha   90.00
_cell.angle_beta   90.00
_cell.angle_gamma   90.00
#
_symmetry.space_group_name_H-M   'P 1'
#
loop_
_entity.id
_entity.type
_entity.pdbx_description
1 polymer ?
#
loop_
_entity_poly.entity_id
_entity_poly.type
_entity_poly.pdbx_seq_one_letter_code
_entity_poly.pdbx_strand_id
1 'polypeptide(L)'
;MGNYPEKPDGSKRRHEASRDACPQLGKRDSLVPEGGWMTMGYILALDQGTTSSRAILFDEAGTIAAMAQHEFQQFYPRAGWVEHDPTEILTSQLSCAIEALGRAGAYPKDVAAIGITNQRETVIVWERATGKPIHPAIVWQDRRTAARCAELEQSGVGETVSAKTGLVLDPYFSATKVGWILDNVPGARARAERGELAFGTVDSWLIWHLTSGQRHVTDVTNASRTLLYNIVKGEWDEELLRIFGIPGSMLPEVCWSSEKVGEVTTTLGLGGVAIAGIAGDQQAALFGQLCWGAGEAKNTYGTGCFLLQNVGDKFVRSRHRLITTLAASAEKRLEYALEGSIFIGGAVVQWLRDNLKLIGSSADVEALAASVPDAGGVVFVPAFVGLGAPHWDAHAGGLLIGLRRDTRPGHIARAALESIAFQVADVLEAVESETTPLAALRVDGGASVNNLLMQFQADVLAVPVVRPKVTETTALGAAYLAGLATGFWAGPAELRAKREGDVRFEPAMGAGERAERRGRWQRAVERARNWTE
;
A
#
# COMPACT_ATOMS: atom_id res chain seq x y z
N MET A 1 20.82 -16.18 -59.95
CA MET A 1 22.08 -16.00 -60.68
C MET A 1 23.05 -15.26 -59.76
N GLY A 2 24.11 -15.95 -59.43
CA GLY A 2 25.44 -15.51 -59.04
C GLY A 2 25.61 -15.12 -57.59
N ASN A 3 26.50 -15.54 -56.83
CA ASN A 3 27.53 -16.60 -56.74
C ASN A 3 28.10 -16.49 -55.35
N TYR A 4 28.15 -17.59 -54.63
CA TYR A 4 29.03 -17.79 -53.47
C TYR A 4 30.47 -17.98 -53.96
N PRO A 5 31.51 -17.69 -53.19
CA PRO A 5 32.71 -18.46 -53.23
C PRO A 5 32.99 -19.24 -51.92
N GLU A 6 33.59 -20.39 -52.20
CA GLU A 6 33.95 -21.51 -51.33
C GLU A 6 35.08 -21.21 -50.33
N LYS A 7 35.13 -22.13 -49.32
CA LYS A 7 36.23 -22.34 -48.38
C LYS A 7 37.48 -22.88 -49.07
N PRO A 8 38.66 -22.73 -48.45
CA PRO A 8 39.69 -23.74 -48.59
C PRO A 8 39.90 -24.55 -47.30
N ASP A 9 40.01 -25.84 -47.55
CA ASP A 9 40.47 -26.94 -46.71
C ASP A 9 41.98 -26.87 -46.51
N GLY A 10 42.50 -27.43 -45.40
CA GLY A 10 43.96 -27.55 -45.27
C GLY A 10 44.52 -28.02 -43.94
N SER A 11 44.37 -29.32 -43.69
CA SER A 11 45.41 -30.26 -43.13
C SER A 11 46.07 -30.01 -41.79
N LYS A 12 45.82 -30.97 -40.92
CA LYS A 12 46.66 -31.75 -39.99
C LYS A 12 48.11 -31.28 -39.75
N ARG A 13 48.39 -30.91 -38.50
CA ARG A 13 49.67 -31.30 -37.84
C ARG A 13 49.41 -31.84 -36.43
N ARG A 14 49.79 -33.11 -36.23
CA ARG A 14 49.98 -33.73 -34.90
C ARG A 14 51.28 -33.18 -34.33
N HIS A 15 51.28 -32.79 -33.05
CA HIS A 15 52.47 -32.86 -32.21
C HIS A 15 52.13 -33.51 -30.88
N GLU A 16 52.96 -34.45 -30.54
CA GLU A 16 52.98 -35.31 -29.37
C GLU A 16 53.32 -34.57 -28.09
N ALA A 17 52.71 -35.01 -27.04
CA ALA A 17 53.12 -35.26 -25.66
C ALA A 17 54.22 -34.38 -25.01
N SER A 18 53.85 -33.79 -23.88
CA SER A 18 54.64 -33.97 -22.67
C SER A 18 53.69 -34.02 -21.47
N ARG A 19 53.72 -35.18 -20.79
CA ARG A 19 53.24 -35.32 -19.42
C ARG A 19 54.29 -34.67 -18.53
N ASP A 20 53.90 -33.62 -17.80
CA ASP A 20 54.61 -33.27 -16.57
C ASP A 20 53.71 -32.47 -15.62
N ALA A 21 53.61 -33.03 -14.41
CA ALA A 21 53.45 -32.39 -13.12
C ALA A 21 52.19 -31.54 -12.86
N CYS A 22 51.18 -32.19 -12.29
CA CYS A 22 50.20 -31.58 -11.42
C CYS A 22 50.88 -31.08 -10.12
N PRO A 23 50.82 -29.78 -9.76
CA PRO A 23 51.23 -29.35 -8.42
C PRO A 23 50.18 -29.80 -7.41
N GLN A 24 50.59 -30.54 -6.41
CA GLN A 24 49.80 -30.90 -5.24
C GLN A 24 49.27 -29.63 -4.59
N LEU A 25 47.94 -29.49 -4.56
CA LEU A 25 47.23 -28.52 -3.73
C LEU A 25 47.52 -28.85 -2.26
N GLY A 26 48.36 -28.02 -1.64
CA GLY A 26 48.61 -28.04 -0.22
C GLY A 26 47.32 -27.99 0.57
N LYS A 27 47.21 -28.85 1.57
CA LYS A 27 46.19 -28.80 2.61
C LYS A 27 46.19 -27.39 3.19
N ARG A 28 45.16 -26.62 2.89
CA ARG A 28 44.82 -25.43 3.68
C ARG A 28 44.25 -25.95 4.99
N ASP A 29 45.01 -25.74 6.05
CA ASP A 29 44.52 -25.89 7.42
C ASP A 29 43.24 -25.05 7.56
N SER A 30 42.16 -25.72 7.89
CA SER A 30 40.90 -25.12 8.25
C SER A 30 41.05 -24.44 9.61
N LEU A 31 41.44 -23.16 9.60
CA LEU A 31 41.18 -22.28 10.72
C LEU A 31 39.70 -21.91 10.61
N VAL A 32 38.82 -22.78 11.12
CA VAL A 32 37.46 -22.45 11.48
C VAL A 32 37.58 -21.76 12.85
N PRO A 33 37.22 -20.48 12.99
CA PRO A 33 37.04 -19.91 14.32
C PRO A 33 35.84 -20.63 14.97
N GLU A 34 36.05 -21.21 16.13
CA GLU A 34 34.96 -21.60 17.05
C GLU A 34 34.32 -20.32 17.62
N GLY A 35 33.69 -19.54 16.76
CA GLY A 35 32.76 -18.49 17.10
C GLY A 35 31.48 -18.83 16.33
N GLY A 36 30.40 -19.13 17.04
CA GLY A 36 29.11 -19.43 16.45
C GLY A 36 28.82 -18.42 15.34
N TRP A 37 28.54 -18.90 14.16
CA TRP A 37 27.99 -18.11 13.08
C TRP A 37 26.65 -17.56 13.60
N MET A 38 26.64 -16.29 14.01
CA MET A 38 25.38 -15.57 14.06
C MET A 38 24.89 -15.57 12.62
N THR A 39 24.01 -16.50 12.29
CA THR A 39 23.24 -16.46 11.06
C THR A 39 22.45 -15.15 11.12
N MET A 40 22.92 -14.12 10.42
CA MET A 40 22.14 -12.92 10.22
C MET A 40 20.87 -13.35 9.50
N GLY A 41 19.77 -13.47 10.25
CA GLY A 41 18.47 -13.81 9.72
C GLY A 41 17.84 -12.59 9.07
N TYR A 42 16.98 -12.82 8.09
CA TYR A 42 16.20 -11.77 7.42
C TYR A 42 14.72 -12.03 7.59
N ILE A 43 13.94 -10.96 7.55
CA ILE A 43 12.51 -11.05 7.23
C ILE A 43 12.33 -10.58 5.78
N LEU A 44 11.62 -11.37 4.99
CA LEU A 44 11.25 -11.03 3.61
C LEU A 44 9.86 -10.40 3.60
N ALA A 45 9.75 -9.13 3.24
CA ALA A 45 8.48 -8.48 2.99
C ALA A 45 8.11 -8.56 1.50
N LEU A 46 6.91 -9.04 1.20
CA LEU A 46 6.28 -8.99 -0.11
C LEU A 46 5.27 -7.84 -0.11
N ASP A 47 5.57 -6.80 -0.88
CA ASP A 47 4.73 -5.59 -0.98
C ASP A 47 4.13 -5.53 -2.39
N GLN A 48 2.86 -5.91 -2.49
CA GLN A 48 2.13 -5.94 -3.73
C GLN A 48 1.29 -4.67 -3.90
N GLY A 49 1.89 -3.66 -4.52
CA GLY A 49 1.24 -2.37 -4.79
C GLY A 49 0.29 -2.41 -5.99
N THR A 50 -0.31 -1.27 -6.31
CA THR A 50 -1.26 -1.16 -7.43
C THR A 50 -0.56 -1.24 -8.79
N THR A 51 0.64 -0.70 -8.93
CA THR A 51 1.34 -0.60 -10.21
C THR A 51 2.62 -1.43 -10.29
N SER A 52 3.07 -1.96 -9.14
CA SER A 52 4.32 -2.73 -9.06
C SER A 52 4.29 -3.71 -7.91
N SER A 53 5.00 -4.82 -8.07
CA SER A 53 5.35 -5.75 -7.01
C SER A 53 6.72 -5.42 -6.47
N ARG A 54 6.92 -5.57 -5.17
CA ARG A 54 8.17 -5.28 -4.50
C ARG A 54 8.49 -6.37 -3.49
N ALA A 55 9.76 -6.70 -3.33
CA ALA A 55 10.25 -7.56 -2.28
C ALA A 55 11.43 -6.91 -1.57
N ILE A 56 11.41 -6.89 -0.24
CA ILE A 56 12.43 -6.24 0.58
C ILE A 56 12.87 -7.20 1.68
N LEU A 57 14.18 -7.38 1.79
CA LEU A 57 14.81 -8.10 2.91
C LEU A 57 15.21 -7.09 3.98
N PHE A 58 14.71 -7.30 5.18
CA PHE A 58 15.07 -6.55 6.38
C PHE A 58 15.94 -7.40 7.30
N ASP A 59 17.02 -6.81 7.80
CA ASP A 59 17.88 -7.41 8.81
C ASP A 59 17.31 -7.23 10.24
N GLU A 60 18.01 -7.76 11.25
CA GLU A 60 17.64 -7.63 12.65
C GLU A 60 17.54 -6.18 13.14
N ALA A 61 18.28 -5.26 12.52
CA ALA A 61 18.18 -3.83 12.83
C ALA A 61 16.96 -3.15 12.20
N GLY A 62 16.18 -3.86 11.36
CA GLY A 62 15.10 -3.30 10.57
C GLY A 62 15.59 -2.46 9.38
N THR A 63 16.85 -2.66 8.98
CA THR A 63 17.48 -1.98 7.84
C THR A 63 17.26 -2.79 6.56
N ILE A 64 17.13 -2.11 5.44
CA ILE A 64 16.98 -2.75 4.13
C ILE A 64 18.33 -3.36 3.72
N ALA A 65 18.41 -4.68 3.67
CA ALA A 65 19.56 -5.42 3.18
C ALA A 65 19.56 -5.52 1.64
N ALA A 66 18.38 -5.77 1.05
CA ALA A 66 18.19 -5.80 -0.40
C ALA A 66 16.73 -5.52 -0.75
N MET A 67 16.50 -5.04 -1.96
CA MET A 67 15.18 -4.76 -2.51
C MET A 67 15.17 -5.05 -4.01
N ALA A 68 14.04 -5.57 -4.50
CA ALA A 68 13.72 -5.67 -5.92
C ALA A 68 12.30 -5.16 -6.16
N GLN A 69 12.05 -4.59 -7.34
CA GLN A 69 10.75 -4.06 -7.75
C GLN A 69 10.54 -4.28 -9.24
N HIS A 70 9.35 -4.72 -9.62
CA HIS A 70 8.91 -4.90 -11.00
C HIS A 70 7.54 -4.25 -11.19
N GLU A 71 7.40 -3.43 -12.21
CA GLU A 71 6.10 -2.95 -12.66
C GLU A 71 5.35 -4.07 -13.39
N PHE A 72 4.02 -4.02 -13.39
CA PHE A 72 3.16 -4.92 -14.14
C PHE A 72 2.06 -4.15 -14.87
N GLN A 73 1.47 -4.79 -15.88
CA GLN A 73 0.56 -4.13 -16.80
C GLN A 73 -0.78 -3.78 -16.14
N GLN A 74 -1.24 -2.56 -16.41
CA GLN A 74 -2.57 -2.08 -16.03
C GLN A 74 -3.48 -2.16 -17.25
N PHE A 75 -4.71 -2.68 -17.10
CA PHE A 75 -5.68 -2.79 -18.17
C PHE A 75 -6.87 -1.86 -17.90
N TYR A 76 -7.28 -1.13 -18.94
CA TYR A 76 -8.41 -0.20 -18.91
C TYR A 76 -9.42 -0.57 -20.02
N PRO A 77 -10.17 -1.68 -19.89
CA PRO A 77 -11.00 -2.20 -20.98
C PRO A 77 -12.16 -1.29 -21.38
N ARG A 78 -12.64 -0.44 -20.43
CA ARG A 78 -13.68 0.58 -20.66
C ARG A 78 -13.43 1.78 -19.76
N ALA A 79 -14.10 2.90 -20.05
CA ALA A 79 -14.04 4.07 -19.15
C ALA A 79 -14.46 3.69 -17.71
N GLY A 80 -13.62 4.01 -16.74
CA GLY A 80 -13.83 3.69 -15.33
C GLY A 80 -13.59 2.23 -14.92
N TRP A 81 -13.17 1.36 -15.84
CA TRP A 81 -12.78 -0.01 -15.53
C TRP A 81 -11.28 -0.13 -15.38
N VAL A 82 -10.84 -0.86 -14.36
CA VAL A 82 -9.41 -1.09 -14.09
C VAL A 82 -9.22 -2.55 -13.71
N GLU A 83 -8.36 -3.24 -14.44
CA GLU A 83 -8.11 -4.68 -14.27
C GLU A 83 -6.61 -4.97 -14.22
N HIS A 84 -6.26 -6.03 -13.49
CA HIS A 84 -4.92 -6.63 -13.50
C HIS A 84 -5.00 -8.11 -13.89
N ASP A 85 -3.91 -8.65 -14.45
CA ASP A 85 -3.74 -10.09 -14.59
C ASP A 85 -3.28 -10.70 -13.24
N PRO A 86 -4.09 -11.56 -12.59
CA PRO A 86 -3.68 -12.20 -11.35
C PRO A 86 -2.41 -13.04 -11.48
N THR A 87 -2.15 -13.59 -12.66
CA THR A 87 -0.95 -14.40 -12.92
C THR A 87 0.29 -13.51 -12.96
N GLU A 88 0.17 -12.32 -13.56
CA GLU A 88 1.26 -11.35 -13.59
C GLU A 88 1.56 -10.80 -12.20
N ILE A 89 0.53 -10.52 -11.37
CA ILE A 89 0.70 -10.17 -9.94
C ILE A 89 1.54 -11.23 -9.23
N LEU A 90 1.20 -12.51 -9.36
CA LEU A 90 1.91 -13.61 -8.72
C LEU A 90 3.35 -13.73 -9.23
N THR A 91 3.53 -13.75 -10.54
CA THR A 91 4.85 -13.99 -11.15
C THR A 91 5.81 -12.85 -10.91
N SER A 92 5.35 -11.59 -10.99
CA SER A 92 6.16 -10.41 -10.70
C SER A 92 6.56 -10.37 -9.21
N GLN A 93 5.64 -10.74 -8.29
CA GLN A 93 5.93 -10.78 -6.86
C GLN A 93 6.99 -11.85 -6.52
N LEU A 94 6.87 -13.04 -7.11
CA LEU A 94 7.85 -14.12 -6.95
C LEU A 94 9.21 -13.73 -7.55
N SER A 95 9.22 -13.10 -8.72
CA SER A 95 10.44 -12.61 -9.36
C SER A 95 11.17 -11.60 -8.48
N CYS A 96 10.43 -10.65 -7.89
CA CYS A 96 11.00 -9.70 -6.93
C CYS A 96 11.61 -10.40 -5.71
N ALA A 97 10.94 -11.42 -5.16
CA ALA A 97 11.44 -12.17 -4.01
C ALA A 97 12.76 -12.88 -4.32
N ILE A 98 12.83 -13.59 -5.44
CA ILE A 98 14.06 -14.29 -5.89
C ILE A 98 15.18 -13.29 -6.14
N GLU A 99 14.88 -12.18 -6.81
CA GLU A 99 15.89 -11.16 -7.11
C GLU A 99 16.42 -10.47 -5.86
N ALA A 100 15.55 -10.16 -4.88
CA ALA A 100 15.96 -9.57 -3.60
C ALA A 100 16.89 -10.52 -2.83
N LEU A 101 16.56 -11.82 -2.77
CA LEU A 101 17.45 -12.85 -2.20
C LEU A 101 18.79 -12.90 -2.93
N GLY A 102 18.78 -12.93 -4.26
CA GLY A 102 20.00 -12.96 -5.07
C GLY A 102 20.88 -11.74 -4.84
N ARG A 103 20.29 -10.54 -4.72
CA ARG A 103 21.01 -9.29 -4.43
C ARG A 103 21.68 -9.29 -3.05
N ALA A 104 21.03 -9.91 -2.06
CA ALA A 104 21.58 -10.07 -0.71
C ALA A 104 22.57 -11.23 -0.59
N GLY A 105 22.68 -12.12 -1.58
CA GLY A 105 23.39 -13.39 -1.46
C GLY A 105 22.78 -14.33 -0.43
N ALA A 106 21.48 -14.15 -0.12
CA ALA A 106 20.74 -14.90 0.89
C ALA A 106 20.04 -16.12 0.28
N TYR A 107 19.81 -17.13 1.10
CA TYR A 107 19.08 -18.36 0.77
C TYR A 107 17.79 -18.44 1.60
N PRO A 108 16.82 -19.28 1.23
CA PRO A 108 15.59 -19.46 2.01
C PRO A 108 15.80 -19.75 3.50
N LYS A 109 16.84 -20.53 3.83
CA LYS A 109 17.21 -20.85 5.22
C LYS A 109 17.64 -19.63 6.06
N ASP A 110 18.02 -18.53 5.38
CA ASP A 110 18.44 -17.28 6.03
C ASP A 110 17.25 -16.35 6.26
N VAL A 111 16.05 -16.73 5.77
CA VAL A 111 14.78 -15.99 5.92
C VAL A 111 13.97 -16.63 7.05
N ALA A 112 13.80 -15.92 8.14
CA ALA A 112 13.04 -16.38 9.30
C ALA A 112 11.52 -16.44 9.02
N ALA A 113 11.01 -15.45 8.27
CA ALA A 113 9.60 -15.40 7.89
C ALA A 113 9.35 -14.48 6.68
N ILE A 114 8.17 -14.67 6.07
CA ILE A 114 7.59 -13.79 5.07
C ILE A 114 6.47 -12.97 5.71
N GLY A 115 6.51 -11.65 5.49
CA GLY A 115 5.39 -10.72 5.70
C GLY A 115 4.81 -10.31 4.36
N ILE A 116 3.48 -10.28 4.23
CA ILE A 116 2.76 -9.89 3.02
C ILE A 116 1.97 -8.62 3.29
N THR A 117 2.15 -7.64 2.43
CA THR A 117 1.28 -6.46 2.37
C THR A 117 0.83 -6.24 0.94
N ASN A 118 -0.36 -5.66 0.76
CA ASN A 118 -0.97 -5.60 -0.56
C ASN A 118 -1.89 -4.40 -0.73
N GLN A 119 -2.07 -3.97 -1.99
CA GLN A 119 -3.18 -3.12 -2.37
C GLN A 119 -4.49 -3.74 -1.90
N ARG A 120 -5.30 -2.97 -1.18
CA ARG A 120 -6.54 -3.47 -0.58
C ARG A 120 -7.67 -3.54 -1.62
N GLU A 121 -8.76 -4.19 -1.29
CA GLU A 121 -10.06 -4.23 -1.98
C GLU A 121 -10.04 -4.80 -3.40
N THR A 122 -8.88 -5.01 -4.00
CA THR A 122 -8.75 -5.65 -5.32
C THR A 122 -9.21 -7.11 -5.23
N VAL A 123 -10.10 -7.50 -6.15
CA VAL A 123 -10.84 -8.78 -6.08
C VAL A 123 -10.28 -9.77 -7.08
N ILE A 124 -10.01 -10.99 -6.61
CA ILE A 124 -9.66 -12.14 -7.43
C ILE A 124 -10.61 -13.30 -7.09
N VAL A 125 -11.16 -13.93 -8.12
CA VAL A 125 -11.98 -15.15 -7.99
C VAL A 125 -11.35 -16.26 -8.84
N TRP A 126 -11.13 -17.41 -8.23
CA TRP A 126 -10.45 -18.53 -8.89
C TRP A 126 -11.11 -19.89 -8.61
N GLU A 127 -10.79 -20.86 -9.44
CA GLU A 127 -11.20 -22.24 -9.26
C GLU A 127 -10.36 -22.92 -8.17
N ARG A 128 -11.00 -23.50 -7.16
CA ARG A 128 -10.29 -24.23 -6.09
C ARG A 128 -9.50 -25.42 -6.61
N ALA A 129 -10.02 -26.13 -7.62
CA ALA A 129 -9.39 -27.33 -8.15
C ALA A 129 -8.10 -27.06 -8.93
N THR A 130 -8.00 -25.90 -9.60
CA THR A 130 -6.90 -25.61 -10.51
C THR A 130 -6.04 -24.43 -10.09
N GLY A 131 -6.54 -23.58 -9.19
CA GLY A 131 -5.94 -22.30 -8.83
C GLY A 131 -6.02 -21.26 -9.95
N LYS A 132 -6.79 -21.49 -11.04
CA LYS A 132 -6.89 -20.56 -12.17
C LYS A 132 -7.92 -19.47 -11.90
N PRO A 133 -7.59 -18.18 -12.16
CA PRO A 133 -8.57 -17.12 -12.06
C PRO A 133 -9.65 -17.30 -13.14
N ILE A 134 -10.91 -16.99 -12.79
CA ILE A 134 -12.04 -17.07 -13.74
C ILE A 134 -12.30 -15.73 -14.46
N HIS A 135 -11.67 -14.66 -13.99
CA HIS A 135 -11.76 -13.29 -14.51
C HIS A 135 -10.48 -12.53 -14.14
N PRO A 136 -10.05 -11.51 -14.91
CA PRO A 136 -9.02 -10.57 -14.44
C PRO A 136 -9.35 -9.98 -13.06
N ALA A 137 -8.35 -9.65 -12.27
CA ALA A 137 -8.56 -8.99 -10.99
C ALA A 137 -9.25 -7.63 -11.19
N ILE A 138 -10.34 -7.38 -10.48
CA ILE A 138 -11.02 -6.07 -10.52
C ILE A 138 -10.40 -5.20 -9.44
N VAL A 139 -9.72 -4.12 -9.87
CA VAL A 139 -8.90 -3.26 -9.00
C VAL A 139 -9.77 -2.36 -8.13
N TRP A 140 -9.27 -1.94 -6.98
CA TRP A 140 -9.93 -1.02 -6.06
C TRP A 140 -10.38 0.31 -6.71
N GLN A 141 -9.68 0.77 -7.74
CA GLN A 141 -9.99 1.99 -8.50
C GLN A 141 -11.18 1.83 -9.47
N ASP A 142 -11.61 0.58 -9.73
CA ASP A 142 -12.66 0.27 -10.71
C ASP A 142 -14.02 0.81 -10.28
N ARG A 143 -14.73 1.41 -11.20
CA ARG A 143 -16.04 2.05 -10.97
C ARG A 143 -17.22 1.31 -11.61
N ARG A 144 -17.01 0.09 -12.20
CA ARG A 144 -18.05 -0.64 -12.93
C ARG A 144 -19.30 -0.96 -12.09
N THR A 145 -19.17 -1.04 -10.77
CA THR A 145 -20.26 -1.36 -9.85
C THR A 145 -20.90 -0.13 -9.21
N ALA A 146 -20.60 1.10 -9.69
CA ALA A 146 -21.16 2.33 -9.11
C ALA A 146 -22.70 2.37 -9.14
N ALA A 147 -23.32 1.92 -10.23
CA ALA A 147 -24.78 1.82 -10.32
C ALA A 147 -25.35 0.87 -9.26
N ARG A 148 -24.69 -0.29 -9.03
CA ARG A 148 -25.13 -1.24 -7.99
C ARG A 148 -25.00 -0.65 -6.58
N CYS A 149 -23.96 0.12 -6.31
CA CYS A 149 -23.83 0.83 -5.02
C CYS A 149 -24.97 1.83 -4.84
N ALA A 150 -25.33 2.60 -5.87
CA ALA A 150 -26.45 3.54 -5.81
C ALA A 150 -27.80 2.85 -5.59
N GLU A 151 -28.06 1.71 -6.24
CA GLU A 151 -29.26 0.90 -6.00
C GLU A 151 -29.34 0.41 -4.54
N LEU A 152 -28.22 -0.09 -4.00
CA LEU A 152 -28.16 -0.55 -2.61
C LEU A 152 -28.38 0.61 -1.63
N GLU A 153 -27.82 1.79 -1.90
CA GLU A 153 -28.06 2.98 -1.07
C GLU A 153 -29.54 3.38 -1.09
N GLN A 154 -30.18 3.40 -2.28
CA GLN A 154 -31.61 3.69 -2.42
C GLN A 154 -32.51 2.65 -1.74
N SER A 155 -32.07 1.41 -1.62
CA SER A 155 -32.81 0.37 -0.89
C SER A 155 -32.75 0.52 0.64
N GLY A 156 -31.96 1.48 1.15
CA GLY A 156 -31.84 1.79 2.57
C GLY A 156 -30.90 0.88 3.36
N VAL A 157 -30.13 0.00 2.72
CA VAL A 157 -29.20 -0.91 3.43
C VAL A 157 -27.88 -0.23 3.83
N GLY A 158 -27.61 0.99 3.37
CA GLY A 158 -26.38 1.72 3.64
C GLY A 158 -26.08 1.87 5.13
N GLU A 159 -27.12 2.14 5.94
CA GLU A 159 -26.99 2.23 7.40
C GLU A 159 -26.56 0.91 8.05
N THR A 160 -27.16 -0.21 7.65
CA THR A 160 -26.80 -1.55 8.13
C THR A 160 -25.37 -1.90 7.76
N VAL A 161 -24.98 -1.62 6.51
CA VAL A 161 -23.60 -1.86 6.02
C VAL A 161 -22.61 -1.04 6.83
N SER A 162 -22.83 0.26 6.97
CA SER A 162 -21.92 1.15 7.69
C SER A 162 -21.82 0.79 9.19
N ALA A 163 -22.91 0.42 9.84
CA ALA A 163 -22.91 0.05 11.25
C ALA A 163 -22.09 -1.23 11.54
N LYS A 164 -22.02 -2.15 10.58
CA LYS A 164 -21.29 -3.44 10.72
C LYS A 164 -19.87 -3.37 10.24
N THR A 165 -19.60 -2.60 9.18
CA THR A 165 -18.32 -2.61 8.50
C THR A 165 -17.47 -1.36 8.72
N GLY A 166 -18.06 -0.26 9.21
CA GLY A 166 -17.41 1.06 9.29
C GLY A 166 -17.20 1.73 7.93
N LEU A 167 -17.67 1.11 6.84
CA LEU A 167 -17.47 1.55 5.47
C LEU A 167 -18.73 2.20 4.90
N VAL A 168 -18.59 2.83 3.74
CA VAL A 168 -19.69 3.37 2.94
C VAL A 168 -19.97 2.46 1.73
N LEU A 169 -21.17 2.54 1.15
CA LEU A 169 -21.45 1.85 -0.12
C LEU A 169 -20.76 2.57 -1.29
N ASP A 170 -19.59 2.06 -1.67
CA ASP A 170 -18.81 2.57 -2.79
C ASP A 170 -18.17 1.41 -3.56
N PRO A 171 -18.05 1.49 -4.90
CA PRO A 171 -17.35 0.48 -5.71
C PRO A 171 -15.86 0.30 -5.36
N TYR A 172 -15.30 1.18 -4.55
CA TYR A 172 -13.97 1.04 -3.96
C TYR A 172 -13.80 -0.33 -3.27
N PHE A 173 -14.79 -0.77 -2.48
CA PHE A 173 -14.75 -1.99 -1.68
C PHE A 173 -15.06 -3.27 -2.47
N SER A 174 -14.75 -4.45 -1.91
CA SER A 174 -14.71 -5.71 -2.65
C SER A 174 -16.09 -6.29 -3.03
N ALA A 175 -17.09 -6.24 -2.14
CA ALA A 175 -18.30 -7.04 -2.25
C ALA A 175 -19.05 -6.88 -3.59
N THR A 176 -19.26 -5.64 -4.05
CA THR A 176 -19.98 -5.39 -5.30
C THR A 176 -19.23 -5.91 -6.53
N LYS A 177 -17.88 -5.89 -6.48
CA LYS A 177 -17.02 -6.44 -7.55
C LYS A 177 -17.10 -7.98 -7.59
N VAL A 178 -17.13 -8.65 -6.43
CA VAL A 178 -17.37 -10.11 -6.36
C VAL A 178 -18.73 -10.45 -6.94
N GLY A 179 -19.80 -9.77 -6.49
CA GLY A 179 -21.16 -9.94 -7.01
C GLY A 179 -21.20 -9.77 -8.53
N TRP A 180 -20.53 -8.75 -9.06
CA TRP A 180 -20.44 -8.51 -10.50
C TRP A 180 -19.78 -9.68 -11.26
N ILE A 181 -18.67 -10.24 -10.75
CA ILE A 181 -18.02 -11.42 -11.36
C ILE A 181 -18.98 -12.60 -11.41
N LEU A 182 -19.69 -12.87 -10.29
CA LEU A 182 -20.63 -13.99 -10.22
C LEU A 182 -21.79 -13.85 -11.21
N ASP A 183 -22.23 -12.63 -11.49
CA ASP A 183 -23.36 -12.35 -12.39
C ASP A 183 -22.94 -12.27 -13.86
N ASN A 184 -21.69 -11.90 -14.17
CA ASN A 184 -21.23 -11.65 -15.53
C ASN A 184 -20.34 -12.74 -16.12
N VAL A 185 -19.76 -13.63 -15.30
CA VAL A 185 -19.00 -14.78 -15.79
C VAL A 185 -19.94 -15.99 -15.90
N PRO A 186 -20.11 -16.58 -17.09
CA PRO A 186 -21.04 -17.67 -17.31
C PRO A 186 -20.87 -18.85 -16.34
N GLY A 187 -21.91 -19.19 -15.60
CA GLY A 187 -21.93 -20.30 -14.66
C GLY A 187 -21.21 -20.05 -13.33
N ALA A 188 -20.60 -18.88 -13.12
CA ALA A 188 -19.82 -18.60 -11.92
C ALA A 188 -20.67 -18.68 -10.64
N ARG A 189 -21.88 -18.12 -10.63
CA ARG A 189 -22.76 -18.13 -9.46
C ARG A 189 -23.09 -19.56 -9.02
N ALA A 190 -23.54 -20.42 -9.93
CA ALA A 190 -23.84 -21.83 -9.61
C ALA A 190 -22.60 -22.60 -9.14
N ARG A 191 -21.43 -22.31 -9.68
CA ARG A 191 -20.16 -22.90 -9.24
C ARG A 191 -19.76 -22.43 -7.84
N ALA A 192 -19.96 -21.15 -7.55
CA ALA A 192 -19.72 -20.58 -6.23
C ALA A 192 -20.63 -21.21 -5.16
N GLU A 193 -21.92 -21.39 -5.46
CA GLU A 193 -22.87 -22.06 -4.58
C GLU A 193 -22.49 -23.52 -4.27
N ARG A 194 -21.87 -24.21 -5.24
CA ARG A 194 -21.33 -25.57 -5.02
C ARG A 194 -19.96 -25.61 -4.33
N GLY A 195 -19.40 -24.44 -3.97
CA GLY A 195 -18.09 -24.35 -3.30
C GLY A 195 -16.88 -24.59 -4.22
N GLU A 196 -17.05 -24.55 -5.54
CA GLU A 196 -15.98 -24.79 -6.53
C GLU A 196 -15.06 -23.58 -6.70
N LEU A 197 -15.52 -22.38 -6.29
CA LEU A 197 -14.78 -21.13 -6.43
C LEU A 197 -14.28 -20.63 -5.08
N ALA A 198 -13.16 -19.93 -5.13
CA ALA A 198 -12.61 -19.16 -4.02
C ALA A 198 -12.58 -17.68 -4.41
N PHE A 199 -12.78 -16.82 -3.42
CA PHE A 199 -12.58 -15.37 -3.48
C PHE A 199 -11.48 -14.97 -2.53
N GLY A 200 -10.70 -13.97 -2.89
CA GLY A 200 -9.77 -13.31 -2.01
C GLY A 200 -9.35 -11.95 -2.52
N THR A 201 -8.79 -11.18 -1.63
CA THR A 201 -7.93 -10.04 -1.94
C THR A 201 -6.54 -10.55 -2.35
N VAL A 202 -5.64 -9.67 -2.70
CA VAL A 202 -4.34 -10.06 -3.27
C VAL A 202 -3.51 -10.91 -2.29
N ASP A 203 -3.58 -10.65 -0.99
CA ASP A 203 -2.95 -11.49 0.04
C ASP A 203 -3.40 -12.96 -0.04
N SER A 204 -4.72 -13.20 -0.09
CA SER A 204 -5.27 -14.54 -0.21
C SER A 204 -4.81 -15.25 -1.47
N TRP A 205 -4.74 -14.52 -2.60
CA TRP A 205 -4.25 -15.02 -3.87
C TRP A 205 -2.78 -15.46 -3.78
N LEU A 206 -1.93 -14.60 -3.21
CA LEU A 206 -0.51 -14.91 -3.03
C LEU A 206 -0.32 -16.12 -2.11
N ILE A 207 -1.00 -16.14 -0.96
CA ILE A 207 -0.87 -17.21 0.02
C ILE A 207 -1.37 -18.54 -0.56
N TRP A 208 -2.50 -18.54 -1.29
CA TRP A 208 -2.99 -19.73 -1.97
C TRP A 208 -1.91 -20.36 -2.86
N HIS A 209 -1.25 -19.56 -3.68
CA HIS A 209 -0.21 -20.04 -4.58
C HIS A 209 1.09 -20.40 -3.87
N LEU A 210 1.53 -19.62 -2.90
CA LEU A 210 2.71 -19.90 -2.09
C LEU A 210 2.58 -21.21 -1.31
N THR A 211 1.36 -21.56 -0.90
CA THR A 211 1.08 -22.80 -0.16
C THR A 211 0.53 -23.92 -1.05
N SER A 212 0.59 -23.77 -2.37
CA SER A 212 0.06 -24.78 -3.34
C SER A 212 -1.39 -25.18 -3.07
N GLY A 213 -2.24 -24.21 -2.72
CA GLY A 213 -3.67 -24.40 -2.44
C GLY A 213 -4.00 -24.94 -1.05
N GLN A 214 -3.01 -25.13 -0.17
CA GLN A 214 -3.26 -25.69 1.18
C GLN A 214 -3.87 -24.66 2.14
N ARG A 215 -3.64 -23.36 1.92
CA ARG A 215 -4.16 -22.29 2.78
C ARG A 215 -4.95 -21.28 1.95
N HIS A 216 -6.20 -21.05 2.37
CA HIS A 216 -7.07 -20.02 1.84
C HIS A 216 -7.42 -19.07 2.98
N VAL A 217 -6.58 -18.08 3.20
CA VAL A 217 -6.64 -17.17 4.36
C VAL A 217 -6.51 -15.70 3.92
N THR A 218 -7.05 -14.82 4.73
CA THR A 218 -6.84 -13.38 4.70
C THR A 218 -6.66 -12.89 6.13
N ASP A 219 -6.15 -11.66 6.34
CA ASP A 219 -6.10 -11.10 7.68
C ASP A 219 -7.29 -10.18 7.99
N VAL A 220 -7.45 -9.85 9.27
CA VAL A 220 -8.53 -8.96 9.73
C VAL A 220 -8.54 -7.61 9.03
N THR A 221 -7.36 -7.07 8.63
CA THR A 221 -7.27 -5.75 7.98
C THR A 221 -7.79 -5.79 6.54
N ASN A 222 -7.43 -6.80 5.76
CA ASN A 222 -7.95 -7.03 4.41
C ASN A 222 -9.45 -7.40 4.45
N ALA A 223 -9.85 -8.30 5.35
CA ALA A 223 -11.25 -8.67 5.55
C ALA A 223 -12.13 -7.45 5.83
N SER A 224 -11.66 -6.51 6.67
CA SER A 224 -12.38 -5.28 7.02
C SER A 224 -12.68 -4.37 5.82
N ARG A 225 -12.01 -4.56 4.68
CA ARG A 225 -12.19 -3.74 3.46
C ARG A 225 -13.15 -4.34 2.44
N THR A 226 -13.77 -5.46 2.77
CA THR A 226 -14.56 -6.23 1.79
C THR A 226 -16.03 -5.84 1.70
N LEU A 227 -16.61 -5.11 2.66
CA LEU A 227 -18.05 -4.94 2.91
C LEU A 227 -18.75 -6.24 3.36
N LEU A 228 -18.02 -7.31 3.64
CA LEU A 228 -18.58 -8.62 4.02
C LEU A 228 -18.25 -8.99 5.47
N TYR A 229 -17.28 -8.30 6.06
CA TYR A 229 -16.77 -8.59 7.40
C TYR A 229 -17.34 -7.63 8.43
N ASN A 230 -17.91 -8.19 9.49
CA ASN A 230 -18.43 -7.41 10.63
C ASN A 230 -17.26 -7.08 11.55
N ILE A 231 -16.77 -5.84 11.49
CA ILE A 231 -15.59 -5.43 12.27
C ILE A 231 -15.88 -5.29 13.76
N VAL A 232 -17.15 -5.24 14.18
CA VAL A 232 -17.55 -5.18 15.59
C VAL A 232 -17.54 -6.58 16.21
N LYS A 233 -17.95 -7.61 15.43
CA LYS A 233 -17.98 -9.00 15.88
C LYS A 233 -16.68 -9.77 15.58
N GLY A 234 -15.92 -9.33 14.57
CA GLY A 234 -14.71 -10.03 14.12
C GLY A 234 -15.02 -11.29 13.29
N GLU A 235 -16.05 -11.28 12.45
CA GLU A 235 -16.49 -12.43 11.66
C GLU A 235 -17.10 -12.02 10.31
N TRP A 236 -17.13 -12.96 9.35
CA TRP A 236 -17.94 -12.79 8.15
C TRP A 236 -19.42 -12.73 8.53
N ASP A 237 -20.16 -11.73 7.98
CA ASP A 237 -21.53 -11.44 8.40
C ASP A 237 -22.54 -11.99 7.39
N GLU A 238 -23.39 -12.94 7.83
CA GLU A 238 -24.40 -13.58 6.97
C GLU A 238 -25.42 -12.60 6.36
N GLU A 239 -25.75 -11.50 7.05
CA GLU A 239 -26.65 -10.50 6.50
C GLU A 239 -25.97 -9.71 5.38
N LEU A 240 -24.71 -9.34 5.55
CA LEU A 240 -23.90 -8.70 4.49
C LEU A 240 -23.75 -9.64 3.30
N LEU A 241 -23.45 -10.93 3.53
CA LEU A 241 -23.37 -11.92 2.46
C LEU A 241 -24.67 -12.02 1.66
N ARG A 242 -25.82 -11.97 2.32
CA ARG A 242 -27.14 -11.96 1.66
C ARG A 242 -27.40 -10.67 0.88
N ILE A 243 -27.06 -9.50 1.44
CA ILE A 243 -27.22 -8.19 0.78
C ILE A 243 -26.44 -8.17 -0.54
N PHE A 244 -25.21 -8.66 -0.55
CA PHE A 244 -24.35 -8.66 -1.74
C PHE A 244 -24.47 -9.93 -2.59
N GLY A 245 -25.25 -10.94 -2.16
CA GLY A 245 -25.48 -12.20 -2.89
C GLY A 245 -24.21 -13.04 -3.05
N ILE A 246 -23.38 -13.13 -2.01
CA ILE A 246 -22.10 -13.85 -2.05
C ILE A 246 -22.18 -15.11 -1.20
N PRO A 247 -21.95 -16.31 -1.77
CA PRO A 247 -21.90 -17.55 -1.01
C PRO A 247 -20.75 -17.60 -0.01
N GLY A 248 -21.02 -17.93 1.26
CA GLY A 248 -20.00 -18.01 2.31
C GLY A 248 -18.90 -19.04 2.02
N SER A 249 -19.19 -20.06 1.19
CA SER A 249 -18.22 -21.08 0.75
C SER A 249 -17.03 -20.53 -0.04
N MET A 250 -17.16 -19.30 -0.59
CA MET A 250 -16.08 -18.65 -1.34
C MET A 250 -15.04 -17.97 -0.47
N LEU A 251 -15.38 -17.69 0.80
CA LEU A 251 -14.59 -16.81 1.65
C LEU A 251 -13.35 -17.51 2.23
N PRO A 252 -12.24 -16.77 2.42
CA PRO A 252 -11.08 -17.27 3.13
C PRO A 252 -11.33 -17.34 4.65
N GLU A 253 -10.54 -18.17 5.32
CA GLU A 253 -10.39 -18.09 6.78
C GLU A 253 -9.75 -16.76 7.16
N VAL A 254 -10.23 -16.09 8.20
CA VAL A 254 -9.66 -14.84 8.68
C VAL A 254 -8.69 -15.12 9.81
N CYS A 255 -7.45 -14.65 9.65
CA CYS A 255 -6.39 -14.75 10.66
C CYS A 255 -6.03 -13.37 11.24
N TRP A 256 -5.21 -13.36 12.28
CA TRP A 256 -4.64 -12.14 12.82
C TRP A 256 -3.46 -11.66 11.96
N SER A 257 -3.21 -10.34 11.94
CA SER A 257 -2.17 -9.76 11.11
C SER A 257 -0.76 -10.26 11.46
N SER A 258 -0.51 -10.62 12.73
CA SER A 258 0.73 -11.21 13.21
C SER A 258 0.47 -12.64 13.67
N GLU A 259 0.45 -13.57 12.72
CA GLU A 259 0.17 -14.99 12.96
C GLU A 259 0.82 -15.87 11.89
N LYS A 260 1.44 -16.98 12.31
CA LYS A 260 1.94 -17.98 11.36
C LYS A 260 0.77 -18.73 10.73
N VAL A 261 0.52 -18.49 9.44
CA VAL A 261 -0.62 -19.08 8.70
C VAL A 261 -0.25 -20.28 7.85
N GLY A 262 1.04 -20.50 7.58
CA GLY A 262 1.52 -21.62 6.77
C GLY A 262 3.00 -21.49 6.46
N GLU A 263 3.46 -22.35 5.55
CA GLU A 263 4.82 -22.33 5.01
C GLU A 263 4.77 -22.38 3.49
N VAL A 264 5.73 -21.76 2.84
CA VAL A 264 5.86 -21.82 1.38
C VAL A 264 6.17 -23.25 0.96
N THR A 265 5.30 -23.84 0.14
CA THR A 265 5.45 -25.23 -0.35
C THR A 265 6.01 -25.29 -1.76
N THR A 266 6.09 -24.14 -2.46
CA THR A 266 6.55 -24.11 -3.85
C THR A 266 8.06 -24.37 -3.95
N THR A 267 8.50 -24.96 -5.06
CA THR A 267 9.91 -25.16 -5.39
C THR A 267 10.61 -23.89 -5.87
N LEU A 268 9.93 -22.74 -5.86
CA LEU A 268 10.39 -21.46 -6.42
C LEU A 268 11.41 -20.73 -5.53
N GLY A 269 12.30 -21.43 -4.85
CA GLY A 269 13.40 -20.83 -4.12
C GLY A 269 13.05 -20.28 -2.73
N LEU A 270 11.82 -20.47 -2.24
CA LEU A 270 11.34 -20.03 -0.92
C LEU A 270 10.76 -21.19 -0.07
N GLY A 271 10.90 -22.44 -0.50
CA GLY A 271 10.30 -23.60 0.18
C GLY A 271 10.68 -23.69 1.66
N GLY A 272 9.69 -23.93 2.52
CA GLY A 272 9.85 -24.08 3.96
C GLY A 272 9.87 -22.77 4.76
N VAL A 273 9.87 -21.59 4.10
CA VAL A 273 9.82 -20.31 4.81
C VAL A 273 8.40 -20.08 5.36
N ALA A 274 8.30 -19.69 6.63
CA ALA A 274 7.02 -19.40 7.28
C ALA A 274 6.37 -18.12 6.70
N ILE A 275 5.06 -18.15 6.46
CA ILE A 275 4.24 -16.96 6.18
C ILE A 275 3.60 -16.58 7.51
N ALA A 276 3.95 -15.39 8.05
CA ALA A 276 3.61 -15.07 9.43
C ALA A 276 3.17 -13.61 9.68
N GLY A 277 3.13 -12.77 8.65
CA GLY A 277 2.62 -11.39 8.73
C GLY A 277 1.76 -11.09 7.51
N ILE A 278 0.56 -10.54 7.71
CA ILE A 278 -0.34 -10.15 6.64
C ILE A 278 -1.02 -8.84 7.03
N ALA A 279 -1.02 -7.85 6.16
CA ALA A 279 -1.83 -6.66 6.35
C ALA A 279 -2.06 -5.91 5.04
N GLY A 280 -3.22 -5.26 4.91
CA GLY A 280 -3.45 -4.27 3.87
C GLY A 280 -2.42 -3.13 3.93
N ASP A 281 -2.08 -2.55 2.78
CA ASP A 281 -0.96 -1.60 2.63
C ASP A 281 -0.99 -0.44 3.63
N GLN A 282 -2.14 0.17 3.84
CA GLN A 282 -2.26 1.33 4.72
C GLN A 282 -2.18 0.95 6.20
N GLN A 283 -2.71 -0.22 6.57
CA GLN A 283 -2.60 -0.78 7.91
C GLN A 283 -1.17 -1.26 8.20
N ALA A 284 -0.51 -1.88 7.23
CA ALA A 284 0.90 -2.23 7.32
C ALA A 284 1.77 -0.97 7.52
N ALA A 285 1.51 0.11 6.76
CA ALA A 285 2.21 1.38 6.93
C ALA A 285 1.98 1.99 8.32
N LEU A 286 0.76 1.95 8.85
CA LEU A 286 0.44 2.39 10.22
C LEU A 286 1.26 1.61 11.24
N PHE A 287 1.31 0.27 11.09
CA PHE A 287 2.09 -0.61 11.97
C PHE A 287 3.59 -0.36 11.85
N GLY A 288 4.11 -0.23 10.61
CA GLY A 288 5.52 0.05 10.34
C GLY A 288 5.98 1.44 10.80
N GLN A 289 5.04 2.38 10.91
CA GLN A 289 5.26 3.69 11.55
C GLN A 289 5.25 3.63 13.09
N LEU A 290 5.05 2.44 13.68
CA LEU A 290 4.92 2.23 15.13
C LEU A 290 3.74 2.98 15.75
N CYS A 291 2.69 3.25 14.98
CA CYS A 291 1.44 3.86 15.45
C CYS A 291 0.53 2.78 16.07
N TRP A 292 0.94 2.23 17.21
CA TRP A 292 0.28 1.11 17.91
C TRP A 292 -0.65 1.54 19.02
N GLY A 293 -0.56 2.80 19.44
CA GLY A 293 -1.40 3.36 20.50
C GLY A 293 -2.52 4.23 19.96
N ALA A 294 -3.63 4.30 20.71
CA ALA A 294 -4.71 5.22 20.40
C ALA A 294 -4.21 6.68 20.34
N GLY A 295 -4.59 7.42 19.31
CA GLY A 295 -4.15 8.78 19.03
C GLY A 295 -2.87 8.88 18.18
N GLU A 296 -2.13 7.79 17.94
CA GLU A 296 -0.98 7.78 17.04
C GLU A 296 -1.48 7.69 15.57
N ALA A 297 -0.89 8.50 14.68
CA ALA A 297 -1.32 8.59 13.29
C ALA A 297 -0.16 8.66 12.31
N LYS A 298 -0.44 8.17 11.10
CA LYS A 298 0.45 8.32 9.95
C LYS A 298 -0.29 8.93 8.77
N ASN A 299 0.46 9.57 7.87
CA ASN A 299 -0.02 9.95 6.54
C ASN A 299 0.99 9.49 5.48
N THR A 300 0.50 8.70 4.52
CA THR A 300 1.30 8.28 3.35
C THR A 300 1.08 9.27 2.21
N TYR A 301 2.16 9.90 1.74
CA TYR A 301 2.16 10.87 0.65
C TYR A 301 2.55 10.20 -0.67
N GLY A 302 1.57 9.59 -1.33
CA GLY A 302 1.69 8.97 -2.65
C GLY A 302 1.06 9.82 -3.74
N THR A 303 0.49 9.20 -4.78
CA THR A 303 -0.35 9.85 -5.79
C THR A 303 -1.51 10.60 -5.14
N GLY A 304 -2.21 9.95 -4.21
CA GLY A 304 -3.07 10.56 -3.19
C GLY A 304 -2.39 10.57 -1.83
N CYS A 305 -3.11 10.99 -0.78
CA CYS A 305 -2.65 10.84 0.59
C CYS A 305 -3.66 10.00 1.38
N PHE A 306 -3.12 9.16 2.29
CA PHE A 306 -3.92 8.29 3.14
C PHE A 306 -3.51 8.51 4.60
N LEU A 307 -4.38 9.21 5.33
CA LEU A 307 -4.21 9.45 6.75
C LEU A 307 -4.93 8.36 7.52
N LEU A 308 -4.22 7.68 8.42
CA LEU A 308 -4.80 6.73 9.36
C LEU A 308 -4.40 7.11 10.78
N GLN A 309 -5.38 7.14 11.68
CA GLN A 309 -5.15 7.25 13.12
C GLN A 309 -5.62 5.97 13.82
N ASN A 310 -4.76 5.36 14.62
CA ASN A 310 -5.15 4.30 15.54
C ASN A 310 -6.08 4.87 16.62
N VAL A 311 -7.25 4.29 16.79
CA VAL A 311 -8.25 4.72 17.80
C VAL A 311 -8.44 3.70 18.91
N GLY A 312 -7.59 2.67 18.97
CA GLY A 312 -7.61 1.62 19.99
C GLY A 312 -8.73 0.60 19.79
N ASP A 313 -9.30 0.13 20.87
CA ASP A 313 -10.30 -0.96 20.93
C ASP A 313 -11.75 -0.50 20.77
N LYS A 314 -11.97 0.79 20.53
CA LYS A 314 -13.31 1.36 20.41
C LYS A 314 -13.70 1.61 18.96
N PHE A 315 -14.77 0.96 18.51
CA PHE A 315 -15.38 1.28 17.23
C PHE A 315 -15.91 2.72 17.25
N VAL A 316 -15.38 3.58 16.37
CA VAL A 316 -15.81 4.96 16.17
C VAL A 316 -16.54 5.06 14.84
N ARG A 317 -17.80 5.41 14.86
CA ARG A 317 -18.57 5.71 13.65
C ARG A 317 -18.44 7.20 13.34
N SER A 318 -17.75 7.51 12.25
CA SER A 318 -17.49 8.89 11.88
C SER A 318 -18.76 9.64 11.42
N ARG A 319 -18.93 10.87 11.93
CA ARG A 319 -19.94 11.82 11.47
C ARG A 319 -19.47 12.66 10.27
N HIS A 320 -18.16 12.64 10.00
CA HIS A 320 -17.51 13.32 8.88
C HIS A 320 -17.23 12.40 7.69
N ARG A 321 -17.91 11.23 7.66
CA ARG A 321 -17.77 10.23 6.58
C ARG A 321 -16.32 9.72 6.41
N LEU A 322 -15.51 9.76 7.48
CA LEU A 322 -14.26 9.03 7.53
C LEU A 322 -14.56 7.53 7.59
N ILE A 323 -13.65 6.73 7.11
CA ILE A 323 -13.79 5.27 7.08
C ILE A 323 -13.24 4.71 8.38
N THR A 324 -14.03 3.87 9.07
CA THR A 324 -13.51 3.06 10.17
C THR A 324 -13.09 1.69 9.63
N THR A 325 -11.90 1.27 9.95
CA THR A 325 -11.31 -0.01 9.50
C THR A 325 -10.60 -0.68 10.67
N LEU A 326 -10.19 -1.94 10.52
CA LEU A 326 -9.34 -2.58 11.51
C LEU A 326 -7.88 -2.21 11.27
N ALA A 327 -7.17 -1.88 12.35
CA ALA A 327 -5.74 -1.70 12.35
C ALA A 327 -5.03 -3.06 12.42
N ALA A 328 -3.80 -3.14 11.88
CA ALA A 328 -2.94 -4.30 12.11
C ALA A 328 -2.43 -4.28 13.56
N SER A 329 -2.45 -5.43 14.21
CA SER A 329 -2.00 -5.60 15.60
C SER A 329 -1.06 -6.80 15.73
N ALA A 330 -0.08 -6.68 16.61
CA ALA A 330 0.75 -7.80 17.03
C ALA A 330 0.02 -8.73 18.02
N GLU A 331 -1.09 -8.28 18.56
CA GLU A 331 -1.91 -9.01 19.52
C GLU A 331 -3.18 -9.56 18.82
N LYS A 332 -3.71 -10.66 19.34
CA LYS A 332 -4.95 -11.27 18.84
C LYS A 332 -6.17 -10.55 19.40
N ARG A 333 -6.36 -9.30 18.99
CA ARG A 333 -7.49 -8.46 19.36
C ARG A 333 -7.89 -7.51 18.24
N LEU A 334 -9.14 -7.08 18.25
CA LEU A 334 -9.63 -6.06 17.33
C LEU A 334 -9.13 -4.68 17.77
N GLU A 335 -8.42 -4.01 16.90
CA GLU A 335 -8.05 -2.61 17.02
C GLU A 335 -8.58 -1.84 15.82
N TYR A 336 -8.99 -0.61 16.03
CA TYR A 336 -9.61 0.20 14.99
C TYR A 336 -8.71 1.35 14.56
N ALA A 337 -8.88 1.77 13.32
CA ALA A 337 -8.30 3.00 12.80
C ALA A 337 -9.36 3.81 12.05
N LEU A 338 -9.30 5.13 12.17
CA LEU A 338 -10.00 6.06 11.28
C LEU A 338 -9.11 6.38 10.08
N GLU A 339 -9.69 6.29 8.89
CA GLU A 339 -9.01 6.56 7.61
C GLU A 339 -9.68 7.72 6.88
N GLY A 340 -8.88 8.69 6.46
CA GLY A 340 -9.27 9.74 5.53
C GLY A 340 -8.41 9.68 4.28
N SER A 341 -9.07 9.65 3.11
CA SER A 341 -8.42 9.54 1.81
C SER A 341 -8.47 10.86 1.07
N ILE A 342 -7.33 11.31 0.56
CA ILE A 342 -7.15 12.49 -0.29
C ILE A 342 -6.75 11.98 -1.66
N PHE A 343 -7.54 12.29 -2.69
CA PHE A 343 -7.36 11.71 -4.02
C PHE A 343 -6.15 12.27 -4.75
N ILE A 344 -5.87 13.57 -4.57
CA ILE A 344 -4.79 14.28 -5.26
C ILE A 344 -3.76 14.77 -4.23
N GLY A 345 -2.73 13.96 -4.01
CA GLY A 345 -1.52 14.28 -3.26
C GLY A 345 -0.36 14.62 -4.21
N GLY A 346 0.62 13.75 -4.31
CA GLY A 346 1.76 13.89 -5.23
C GLY A 346 1.36 13.99 -6.71
N ALA A 347 0.14 13.58 -7.07
CA ALA A 347 -0.40 13.75 -8.42
C ALA A 347 -0.43 15.20 -8.89
N VAL A 348 -0.59 16.19 -8.00
CA VAL A 348 -0.51 17.61 -8.39
C VAL A 348 0.88 17.98 -8.88
N VAL A 349 1.94 17.38 -8.29
CA VAL A 349 3.33 17.60 -8.73
C VAL A 349 3.57 16.93 -10.09
N GLN A 350 3.03 15.73 -10.31
CA GLN A 350 3.08 15.07 -11.61
C GLN A 350 2.36 15.91 -12.67
N TRP A 351 1.22 16.50 -12.33
CA TRP A 351 0.49 17.40 -13.23
C TRP A 351 1.30 18.64 -13.61
N LEU A 352 2.05 19.26 -12.66
CA LEU A 352 2.97 20.36 -12.95
C LEU A 352 4.07 19.93 -13.93
N ARG A 353 4.56 18.68 -13.83
CA ARG A 353 5.58 18.11 -14.70
C ARG A 353 5.01 17.76 -16.08
N ASP A 354 3.94 16.95 -16.10
CA ASP A 354 3.48 16.29 -17.33
C ASP A 354 2.56 17.16 -18.18
N ASN A 355 1.73 18.00 -17.56
CA ASN A 355 0.75 18.83 -18.24
C ASN A 355 1.22 20.28 -18.40
N LEU A 356 1.70 20.91 -17.33
CA LEU A 356 2.16 22.30 -17.41
C LEU A 356 3.62 22.46 -17.82
N LYS A 357 4.43 21.38 -17.75
CA LYS A 357 5.86 21.40 -18.11
C LYS A 357 6.66 22.44 -17.32
N LEU A 358 6.27 22.74 -16.07
CA LEU A 358 6.94 23.70 -15.20
C LEU A 358 8.22 23.13 -14.56
N ILE A 359 8.33 21.81 -14.49
CA ILE A 359 9.47 21.06 -13.93
C ILE A 359 9.83 19.88 -14.83
N GLY A 360 11.08 19.45 -14.83
CA GLY A 360 11.57 18.30 -15.60
C GLY A 360 11.34 16.97 -14.87
N SER A 361 11.45 16.98 -13.55
CA SER A 361 11.22 15.83 -12.67
C SER A 361 10.40 16.25 -11.44
N SER A 362 9.77 15.28 -10.77
CA SER A 362 9.03 15.59 -9.53
C SER A 362 9.94 16.13 -8.41
N ALA A 363 11.22 15.79 -8.42
CA ALA A 363 12.20 16.30 -7.46
C ALA A 363 12.46 17.80 -7.61
N ASP A 364 12.29 18.36 -8.81
CA ASP A 364 12.57 19.79 -9.08
C ASP A 364 11.55 20.73 -8.44
N VAL A 365 10.39 20.20 -8.00
CA VAL A 365 9.30 21.03 -7.45
C VAL A 365 9.73 21.77 -6.18
N GLU A 366 10.57 21.15 -5.34
CA GLU A 366 11.04 21.77 -4.10
C GLU A 366 11.89 23.00 -4.40
N ALA A 367 12.86 22.87 -5.30
CA ALA A 367 13.73 23.98 -5.70
C ALA A 367 12.94 25.11 -6.37
N LEU A 368 11.97 24.78 -7.24
CA LEU A 368 11.11 25.78 -7.88
C LEU A 368 10.23 26.51 -6.84
N ALA A 369 9.61 25.76 -5.91
CA ALA A 369 8.79 26.35 -4.85
C ALA A 369 9.60 27.19 -3.85
N ALA A 370 10.86 26.81 -3.58
CA ALA A 370 11.78 27.56 -2.73
C ALA A 370 12.35 28.83 -3.39
N SER A 371 12.17 29.01 -4.71
CA SER A 371 12.58 30.23 -5.43
C SER A 371 11.76 31.47 -5.06
N VAL A 372 10.70 31.29 -4.27
CA VAL A 372 9.82 32.37 -3.75
C VAL A 372 9.62 32.17 -2.25
N PRO A 373 9.39 33.27 -1.49
CA PRO A 373 9.23 33.15 -0.03
C PRO A 373 7.93 32.45 0.39
N ASP A 374 6.87 32.63 -0.40
CA ASP A 374 5.54 32.04 -0.16
C ASP A 374 4.77 31.89 -1.48
N ALA A 375 3.51 31.46 -1.44
CA ALA A 375 2.67 31.30 -2.62
C ALA A 375 2.18 32.63 -3.25
N GLY A 376 2.60 33.82 -2.75
CA GLY A 376 2.20 35.12 -3.29
C GLY A 376 0.69 35.39 -3.24
N GLY A 377 -0.05 34.73 -2.35
CA GLY A 377 -1.51 34.78 -2.27
C GLY A 377 -2.24 33.81 -3.21
N VAL A 378 -1.51 33.04 -4.01
CA VAL A 378 -2.08 31.99 -4.86
C VAL A 378 -2.51 30.81 -3.97
N VAL A 379 -3.71 30.29 -4.23
CA VAL A 379 -4.22 29.04 -3.66
C VAL A 379 -4.57 28.10 -4.79
N PHE A 380 -4.16 26.85 -4.65
CA PHE A 380 -4.49 25.79 -5.61
C PHE A 380 -5.34 24.72 -4.92
N VAL A 381 -6.55 24.48 -5.41
CA VAL A 381 -7.40 23.35 -5.00
C VAL A 381 -7.32 22.28 -6.10
N PRO A 382 -6.60 21.17 -5.88
CA PRO A 382 -6.32 20.20 -6.95
C PRO A 382 -7.45 19.16 -7.07
N ALA A 383 -8.71 19.58 -7.22
CA ALA A 383 -9.87 18.71 -7.32
C ALA A 383 -10.02 18.10 -8.72
N PHE A 384 -8.96 17.45 -9.25
CA PHE A 384 -8.96 16.89 -10.62
C PHE A 384 -9.93 15.72 -10.82
N VAL A 385 -10.32 15.06 -9.74
CA VAL A 385 -11.29 13.95 -9.69
C VAL A 385 -12.32 14.18 -8.57
N GLY A 386 -12.64 15.43 -8.31
CA GLY A 386 -13.41 15.83 -7.14
C GLY A 386 -12.56 15.93 -5.87
N LEU A 387 -13.23 16.14 -4.73
CA LEU A 387 -12.63 16.20 -3.40
C LEU A 387 -13.02 14.95 -2.59
N GLY A 388 -12.02 14.33 -1.93
CA GLY A 388 -12.20 13.24 -0.99
C GLY A 388 -12.67 13.70 0.39
N ALA A 389 -12.27 12.96 1.43
CA ALA A 389 -12.58 13.32 2.82
C ALA A 389 -12.01 14.70 3.19
N PRO A 390 -12.71 15.49 4.03
CA PRO A 390 -14.04 15.27 4.58
C PRO A 390 -15.18 15.76 3.66
N HIS A 391 -14.85 16.36 2.50
CA HIS A 391 -15.80 17.07 1.64
C HIS A 391 -16.70 16.14 0.83
N TRP A 392 -16.15 15.04 0.31
CA TRP A 392 -16.84 14.03 -0.53
C TRP A 392 -17.69 14.66 -1.65
N ASP A 393 -17.05 15.52 -2.43
CA ASP A 393 -17.68 16.25 -3.53
C ASP A 393 -17.10 15.80 -4.87
N ALA A 394 -17.82 14.92 -5.57
CA ALA A 394 -17.43 14.42 -6.88
C ALA A 394 -17.55 15.49 -7.99
N HIS A 395 -18.30 16.56 -7.73
CA HIS A 395 -18.56 17.66 -8.67
C HIS A 395 -17.59 18.83 -8.48
N ALA A 396 -16.72 18.79 -7.50
CA ALA A 396 -15.69 19.81 -7.30
C ALA A 396 -14.71 19.82 -8.47
N GLY A 397 -14.31 21.01 -8.92
CA GLY A 397 -13.35 21.22 -9.99
C GLY A 397 -12.02 21.78 -9.48
N GLY A 398 -10.92 21.46 -10.20
CA GLY A 398 -9.62 22.06 -9.91
C GLY A 398 -9.65 23.58 -10.04
N LEU A 399 -9.14 24.31 -9.02
CA LEU A 399 -9.18 25.78 -8.95
C LEU A 399 -7.80 26.35 -8.65
N LEU A 400 -7.37 27.34 -9.43
CA LEU A 400 -6.22 28.21 -9.16
C LEU A 400 -6.73 29.63 -8.98
N ILE A 401 -6.57 30.21 -7.80
CA ILE A 401 -7.10 31.55 -7.47
C ILE A 401 -6.04 32.42 -6.79
N GLY A 402 -6.17 33.74 -6.88
CA GLY A 402 -5.22 34.68 -6.29
C GLY A 402 -4.06 35.06 -7.21
N LEU A 403 -4.16 34.73 -8.50
CA LEU A 403 -3.16 35.09 -9.51
C LEU A 403 -3.07 36.64 -9.68
N ARG A 404 -1.83 37.12 -9.83
CA ARG A 404 -1.51 38.55 -10.07
C ARG A 404 -0.55 38.65 -11.24
N ARG A 405 -0.32 39.85 -11.71
CA ARG A 405 0.61 40.10 -12.83
C ARG A 405 2.05 39.65 -12.54
N ASP A 406 2.46 39.68 -11.29
CA ASP A 406 3.78 39.28 -10.78
C ASP A 406 3.84 37.79 -10.33
N THR A 407 2.77 37.03 -10.49
CA THR A 407 2.77 35.60 -10.21
C THR A 407 3.77 34.86 -11.12
N ARG A 408 4.65 34.10 -10.50
CA ARG A 408 5.73 33.32 -11.17
C ARG A 408 5.45 31.82 -11.05
N PRO A 409 6.11 30.97 -11.86
CA PRO A 409 6.02 29.51 -11.73
C PRO A 409 6.29 28.99 -10.30
N GLY A 410 7.23 29.63 -9.58
CA GLY A 410 7.52 29.29 -8.17
C GLY A 410 6.32 29.45 -7.24
N HIS A 411 5.47 30.48 -7.43
CA HIS A 411 4.26 30.66 -6.63
C HIS A 411 3.24 29.55 -6.88
N ILE A 412 3.13 29.08 -8.15
CA ILE A 412 2.23 27.97 -8.51
C ILE A 412 2.74 26.65 -7.91
N ALA A 413 4.05 26.38 -8.02
CA ALA A 413 4.68 25.21 -7.42
C ALA A 413 4.54 25.21 -5.89
N ARG A 414 4.71 26.37 -5.25
CA ARG A 414 4.51 26.54 -3.81
C ARG A 414 3.05 26.28 -3.41
N ALA A 415 2.09 26.86 -4.12
CA ALA A 415 0.66 26.65 -3.88
C ALA A 415 0.26 25.17 -4.08
N ALA A 416 0.88 24.46 -5.03
CA ALA A 416 0.66 23.03 -5.24
C ALA A 416 1.16 22.21 -4.04
N LEU A 417 2.36 22.47 -3.51
CA LEU A 417 2.85 21.79 -2.29
C LEU A 417 1.98 22.15 -1.07
N GLU A 418 1.65 23.42 -0.88
CA GLU A 418 0.79 23.88 0.22
C GLU A 418 -0.60 23.22 0.16
N SER A 419 -1.15 22.98 -1.05
CA SER A 419 -2.45 22.33 -1.24
C SER A 419 -2.50 20.90 -0.69
N ILE A 420 -1.39 20.14 -0.81
CA ILE A 420 -1.29 18.80 -0.24
C ILE A 420 -1.42 18.87 1.28
N ALA A 421 -0.66 19.78 1.90
CA ALA A 421 -0.67 19.94 3.35
C ALA A 421 -2.02 20.44 3.89
N PHE A 422 -2.70 21.33 3.17
CA PHE A 422 -4.02 21.82 3.56
C PHE A 422 -5.09 20.72 3.51
N GLN A 423 -5.09 19.87 2.48
CA GLN A 423 -6.01 18.74 2.41
C GLN A 423 -5.79 17.76 3.57
N VAL A 424 -4.52 17.47 3.92
CA VAL A 424 -4.19 16.65 5.10
C VAL A 424 -4.70 17.30 6.38
N ALA A 425 -4.60 18.63 6.50
CA ALA A 425 -5.10 19.34 7.66
C ALA A 425 -6.63 19.32 7.76
N ASP A 426 -7.36 19.36 6.64
CA ASP A 426 -8.83 19.23 6.64
C ASP A 426 -9.27 17.84 7.12
N VAL A 427 -8.58 16.77 6.67
CA VAL A 427 -8.84 15.40 7.12
C VAL A 427 -8.51 15.25 8.61
N LEU A 428 -7.35 15.76 9.05
CA LEU A 428 -6.96 15.64 10.46
C LEU A 428 -7.91 16.39 11.39
N GLU A 429 -8.39 17.57 11.02
CA GLU A 429 -9.39 18.31 11.79
C GLU A 429 -10.68 17.49 11.96
N ALA A 430 -11.13 16.81 10.90
CA ALA A 430 -12.28 15.90 10.99
C ALA A 430 -12.00 14.73 11.92
N VAL A 431 -10.82 14.10 11.84
CA VAL A 431 -10.40 13.01 12.72
C VAL A 431 -10.35 13.46 14.19
N GLU A 432 -9.70 14.57 14.49
CA GLU A 432 -9.54 15.09 15.86
C GLU A 432 -10.87 15.53 16.50
N SER A 433 -11.86 15.92 15.67
CA SER A 433 -13.20 16.23 16.18
C SER A 433 -13.96 15.01 16.74
N GLU A 434 -13.49 13.80 16.45
CA GLU A 434 -14.10 12.52 16.81
C GLU A 434 -13.21 11.67 17.72
N THR A 435 -11.94 12.06 17.88
CA THR A 435 -10.92 11.29 18.59
C THR A 435 -10.09 12.18 19.52
N THR A 436 -8.89 11.74 19.85
CA THR A 436 -7.92 12.51 20.64
C THR A 436 -7.02 13.34 19.71
N PRO A 437 -6.62 14.57 20.13
CA PRO A 437 -5.65 15.38 19.41
C PRO A 437 -4.35 14.64 19.16
N LEU A 438 -3.74 14.92 18.01
CA LEU A 438 -2.50 14.29 17.57
C LEU A 438 -1.28 14.91 18.27
N ALA A 439 -0.41 14.09 18.83
CA ALA A 439 0.84 14.55 19.42
C ALA A 439 1.95 14.80 18.38
N ALA A 440 1.95 14.03 17.29
CA ALA A 440 2.83 14.16 16.14
C ALA A 440 2.27 13.38 14.96
N LEU A 441 2.46 13.88 13.73
CA LEU A 441 2.09 13.15 12.52
C LEU A 441 3.32 12.41 11.98
N ARG A 442 3.24 11.09 11.86
CA ARG A 442 4.25 10.29 11.18
C ARG A 442 3.97 10.28 9.68
N VAL A 443 5.03 10.35 8.85
CA VAL A 443 4.88 10.51 7.40
C VAL A 443 5.78 9.55 6.63
N ASP A 444 5.27 9.09 5.49
CA ASP A 444 5.99 8.26 4.53
C ASP A 444 5.49 8.48 3.10
N GLY A 445 5.95 7.65 2.16
CA GLY A 445 5.63 7.79 0.75
C GLY A 445 6.53 8.77 0.01
N GLY A 446 6.47 8.71 -1.33
CA GLY A 446 7.43 9.38 -2.19
C GLY A 446 7.50 10.91 -2.06
N ALA A 447 6.39 11.59 -1.76
CA ALA A 447 6.39 13.04 -1.61
C ALA A 447 6.82 13.50 -0.20
N SER A 448 6.94 12.61 0.78
CA SER A 448 7.44 12.92 2.12
C SER A 448 8.93 13.32 2.14
N VAL A 449 9.69 13.01 1.09
CA VAL A 449 11.09 13.40 0.97
C VAL A 449 11.28 14.91 0.80
N ASN A 450 10.23 15.63 0.37
CA ASN A 450 10.23 17.08 0.19
C ASN A 450 10.19 17.80 1.55
N ASN A 451 11.31 18.43 1.94
CA ASN A 451 11.43 19.07 3.25
C ASN A 451 10.53 20.31 3.36
N LEU A 452 10.36 21.05 2.26
CA LEU A 452 9.50 22.24 2.24
C LEU A 452 8.03 21.87 2.50
N LEU A 453 7.56 20.76 1.91
CA LEU A 453 6.23 20.23 2.17
C LEU A 453 6.11 19.77 3.63
N MET A 454 7.09 19.03 4.15
CA MET A 454 7.03 18.50 5.52
C MET A 454 7.08 19.61 6.58
N GLN A 455 7.91 20.64 6.37
CA GLN A 455 7.90 21.80 7.26
C GLN A 455 6.56 22.53 7.22
N PHE A 456 6.03 22.79 6.01
CA PHE A 456 4.73 23.44 5.88
C PHE A 456 3.59 22.60 6.48
N GLN A 457 3.68 21.26 6.37
CA GLN A 457 2.73 20.37 7.03
C GLN A 457 2.76 20.51 8.56
N ALA A 458 3.96 20.55 9.16
CA ALA A 458 4.09 20.79 10.59
C ALA A 458 3.51 22.15 11.00
N ASP A 459 3.79 23.17 10.21
CA ASP A 459 3.33 24.55 10.42
C ASP A 459 1.80 24.66 10.39
N VAL A 460 1.15 24.05 9.39
CA VAL A 460 -0.30 24.16 9.22
C VAL A 460 -1.08 23.30 10.22
N LEU A 461 -0.50 22.18 10.69
CA LEU A 461 -1.08 21.33 11.72
C LEU A 461 -0.82 21.83 13.15
N ALA A 462 0.23 22.64 13.35
CA ALA A 462 0.74 23.00 14.68
C ALA A 462 1.18 21.79 15.54
N VAL A 463 1.53 20.69 14.90
CA VAL A 463 2.12 19.51 15.54
C VAL A 463 3.37 19.06 14.79
N PRO A 464 4.32 18.43 15.47
CA PRO A 464 5.51 17.92 14.80
C PRO A 464 5.17 16.90 13.71
N VAL A 465 5.91 16.96 12.60
CA VAL A 465 5.90 15.95 11.55
C VAL A 465 7.18 15.11 11.65
N VAL A 466 7.05 13.79 11.65
CA VAL A 466 8.15 12.85 11.86
C VAL A 466 8.28 11.92 10.65
N ARG A 467 9.39 12.04 9.92
CA ARG A 467 9.72 11.20 8.78
C ARG A 467 10.78 10.16 9.18
N PRO A 468 10.50 8.86 9.04
CA PRO A 468 11.46 7.82 9.39
C PRO A 468 12.65 7.80 8.41
N LYS A 469 13.77 7.24 8.87
CA LYS A 469 14.94 6.98 8.04
C LYS A 469 14.61 5.97 6.92
N VAL A 470 13.87 4.91 7.25
CA VAL A 470 13.36 3.93 6.29
C VAL A 470 11.96 4.37 5.88
N THR A 471 11.81 4.82 4.65
CA THR A 471 10.53 5.33 4.10
C THR A 471 9.62 4.23 3.54
N GLU A 472 10.12 3.00 3.39
CA GLU A 472 9.36 1.82 2.95
C GLU A 472 8.57 1.20 4.12
N THR A 473 7.79 2.02 4.80
CA THR A 473 7.10 1.67 6.05
C THR A 473 5.99 0.64 5.86
N THR A 474 5.41 0.56 4.67
CA THR A 474 4.44 -0.46 4.30
C THR A 474 5.05 -1.86 4.36
N ALA A 475 6.15 -2.08 3.63
CA ALA A 475 6.88 -3.34 3.66
C ALA A 475 7.47 -3.63 5.04
N LEU A 476 7.99 -2.59 5.72
CA LEU A 476 8.54 -2.72 7.07
C LEU A 476 7.46 -3.16 8.08
N GLY A 477 6.23 -2.67 7.92
CA GLY A 477 5.11 -3.08 8.77
C GLY A 477 4.78 -4.57 8.63
N ALA A 478 4.71 -5.07 7.39
CA ALA A 478 4.53 -6.49 7.13
C ALA A 478 5.70 -7.32 7.69
N ALA A 479 6.94 -6.81 7.56
CA ALA A 479 8.11 -7.45 8.16
C ALA A 479 8.01 -7.49 9.69
N TYR A 480 7.61 -6.41 10.33
CA TYR A 480 7.44 -6.37 11.80
C TYR A 480 6.39 -7.36 12.28
N LEU A 481 5.23 -7.44 11.60
CA LEU A 481 4.20 -8.41 11.92
C LEU A 481 4.72 -9.86 11.83
N ALA A 482 5.43 -10.19 10.75
CA ALA A 482 6.01 -11.52 10.56
C ALA A 482 7.11 -11.84 11.57
N GLY A 483 8.00 -10.89 11.83
CA GLY A 483 9.10 -11.06 12.78
C GLY A 483 8.63 -11.20 14.22
N LEU A 484 7.58 -10.48 14.62
CA LEU A 484 6.95 -10.62 15.93
C LEU A 484 6.26 -11.98 16.08
N ALA A 485 5.54 -12.45 15.05
CA ALA A 485 4.87 -13.74 15.07
C ALA A 485 5.84 -14.94 15.16
N THR A 486 7.09 -14.78 14.72
CA THR A 486 8.10 -15.85 14.72
C THR A 486 9.17 -15.68 15.79
N GLY A 487 9.12 -14.59 16.56
CA GLY A 487 10.11 -14.30 17.62
C GLY A 487 11.46 -13.82 17.07
N PHE A 488 11.52 -13.38 15.81
CA PHE A 488 12.70 -12.73 15.22
C PHE A 488 13.02 -11.41 15.95
N TRP A 489 11.99 -10.68 16.34
CA TRP A 489 12.05 -9.59 17.33
C TRP A 489 11.26 -9.98 18.57
N ALA A 490 11.84 -9.72 19.74
CA ALA A 490 11.26 -10.13 21.01
C ALA A 490 9.93 -9.41 21.37
N GLY A 491 9.69 -8.24 20.78
CA GLY A 491 8.45 -7.51 21.01
C GLY A 491 8.47 -6.05 20.57
N PRO A 492 7.35 -5.34 20.74
CA PRO A 492 7.19 -3.95 20.33
C PRO A 492 8.22 -2.98 20.93
N ALA A 493 8.66 -3.21 22.17
CA ALA A 493 9.65 -2.36 22.84
C ALA A 493 11.01 -2.40 22.12
N GLU A 494 11.44 -3.58 21.66
CA GLU A 494 12.66 -3.72 20.87
C GLU A 494 12.60 -2.94 19.55
N LEU A 495 11.49 -3.06 18.82
CA LEU A 495 11.28 -2.35 17.56
C LEU A 495 11.28 -0.82 17.76
N ARG A 496 10.67 -0.33 18.84
CA ARG A 496 10.73 1.10 19.19
C ARG A 496 12.17 1.56 19.47
N ALA A 497 12.96 0.75 20.18
CA ALA A 497 14.36 1.06 20.50
C ALA A 497 15.28 1.06 19.28
N LYS A 498 14.97 0.25 18.25
CA LYS A 498 15.74 0.19 16.98
C LYS A 498 15.47 1.36 16.05
N ARG A 499 14.43 2.16 16.31
CA ARG A 499 14.05 3.28 15.46
C ARG A 499 14.85 4.54 15.82
N GLU A 500 16.01 4.67 15.20
CA GLU A 500 16.88 5.83 15.35
C GLU A 500 16.98 6.63 14.06
N GLY A 501 17.21 7.96 14.18
CA GLY A 501 17.51 8.84 13.05
C GLY A 501 16.28 9.35 12.28
N ASP A 502 15.09 9.32 12.89
CA ASP A 502 13.90 9.98 12.32
C ASP A 502 14.14 11.49 12.20
N VAL A 503 13.77 12.07 11.04
CA VAL A 503 13.81 13.52 10.83
C VAL A 503 12.54 14.13 11.39
N ARG A 504 12.67 15.13 12.26
CA ARG A 504 11.56 15.82 12.90
C ARG A 504 11.48 17.26 12.43
N PHE A 505 10.30 17.67 11.99
CA PHE A 505 9.96 19.04 11.58
C PHE A 505 9.07 19.64 12.66
N GLU A 506 9.55 20.65 13.35
CA GLU A 506 8.80 21.35 14.40
C GLU A 506 7.99 22.51 13.81
N PRO A 507 6.76 22.75 14.31
CA PRO A 507 5.96 23.90 13.87
C PRO A 507 6.70 25.23 14.15
N ALA A 508 6.85 26.06 13.12
CA ALA A 508 7.48 27.38 13.21
C ALA A 508 6.50 28.53 12.93
N MET A 509 5.36 28.25 12.27
CA MET A 509 4.36 29.25 11.90
C MET A 509 3.53 29.72 13.08
N GLY A 510 3.39 31.03 13.24
CA GLY A 510 2.54 31.63 14.28
C GLY A 510 1.04 31.32 14.09
N ALA A 511 0.29 31.29 15.19
CA ALA A 511 -1.14 30.93 15.17
C ALA A 511 -1.98 31.88 14.29
N GLY A 512 -1.67 33.17 14.26
CA GLY A 512 -2.38 34.15 13.43
C GLY A 512 -2.17 33.92 11.94
N GLU A 513 -0.94 33.68 11.52
CA GLU A 513 -0.62 33.36 10.12
C GLU A 513 -1.26 32.04 9.69
N ARG A 514 -1.18 31.02 10.54
CA ARG A 514 -1.83 29.73 10.28
C ARG A 514 -3.34 29.88 10.08
N ALA A 515 -4.02 30.61 10.95
CA ALA A 515 -5.45 30.87 10.85
C ALA A 515 -5.81 31.63 9.56
N GLU A 516 -5.02 32.62 9.16
CA GLU A 516 -5.22 33.35 7.91
C GLU A 516 -5.07 32.43 6.69
N ARG A 517 -3.99 31.63 6.63
CA ARG A 517 -3.72 30.69 5.52
C ARG A 517 -4.81 29.62 5.43
N ARG A 518 -5.21 29.02 6.56
CA ARG A 518 -6.32 28.04 6.63
C ARG A 518 -7.63 28.67 6.17
N GLY A 519 -7.97 29.88 6.63
CA GLY A 519 -9.19 30.57 6.21
C GLY A 519 -9.19 30.92 4.72
N ARG A 520 -8.02 31.22 4.14
CA ARG A 520 -7.89 31.46 2.70
C ARG A 520 -8.10 30.16 1.91
N TRP A 521 -7.52 29.06 2.37
CA TRP A 521 -7.74 27.71 1.82
C TRP A 521 -9.23 27.32 1.83
N GLN A 522 -9.90 27.42 2.96
CA GLN A 522 -11.32 27.07 3.10
C GLN A 522 -12.20 27.87 2.12
N ARG A 523 -11.94 29.19 1.97
CA ARG A 523 -12.66 30.01 0.98
C ARG A 523 -12.40 29.58 -0.47
N ALA A 524 -11.23 29.04 -0.78
CA ALA A 524 -10.91 28.50 -2.11
C ALA A 524 -11.63 27.16 -2.35
N VAL A 525 -11.65 26.28 -1.35
CA VAL A 525 -12.38 25.01 -1.41
C VAL A 525 -13.87 25.26 -1.66
N GLU A 526 -14.51 26.18 -0.93
CA GLU A 526 -15.92 26.54 -1.14
C GLU A 526 -16.21 27.01 -2.58
N ARG A 527 -15.26 27.66 -3.25
CA ARG A 527 -15.39 28.10 -4.66
C ARG A 527 -15.15 26.99 -5.67
N ALA A 528 -14.43 25.95 -5.28
CA ALA A 528 -14.13 24.79 -6.12
C ALA A 528 -15.25 23.74 -6.08
N ARG A 529 -16.10 23.75 -5.02
CA ARG A 529 -17.18 22.79 -4.82
C ARG A 529 -18.34 23.00 -5.80
N ASN A 530 -19.04 21.90 -6.11
CA ASN A 530 -20.23 21.89 -6.99
C ASN A 530 -19.97 22.61 -8.32
N TRP A 531 -18.76 22.45 -8.88
CA TRP A 531 -18.38 23.12 -10.14
C TRP A 531 -19.07 22.53 -11.36
N THR A 532 -19.29 21.21 -11.38
CA THR A 532 -20.03 20.52 -12.45
C THR A 532 -21.42 20.14 -11.95
N GLU A 533 -22.41 20.17 -12.86
CA GLU A 533 -23.80 19.76 -12.55
C GLU A 533 -23.94 18.24 -12.39
#